data_4aa5296cc99505d26db3d99d15f552ad
#
_entry.id   4aa5296cc99505d26db3d99d15f552ad
#
_cell.length_a   1.000
_cell.length_b   1.000
_cell.length_c   1.000
_cell.angle_alpha   90.00
_cell.angle_beta   90.00
_cell.angle_gamma   90.00
#
_symmetry.space_group_name_H-M   'P 1'
#
loop_
_entity.id
_entity.type
_entity.pdbx_description
1 polymer ?
#
loop_
_entity_poly.entity_id
_entity_poly.type
_entity_poly.pdbx_seq_one_letter_code
_entity_poly.pdbx_strand_id
1 'polypeptide(L)'
;MPKIHSINVRALAEFALQKGDLVPSARQLDRMNEGTQGHKQLQSMLGEGWRAEEPVARDFTVGGVTLRVQGRADAVRRTEGRVQVMEIKTTARHPKSIGIGDFPEHLAQGQIYAYLFCENEGFGEAEVTLVYYRLDGAENRYRRTYSREELRCAFLKCAQPYAEWVAALDEWKEQSAPTLKELKFPFPVYRDGQKEMARAVYRAMRDG
;
A
#
# COMPACT_ATOMS: atom_id res chain seq x y z
N MET A 1 7.82 -2.44 -25.05
CA MET A 1 8.28 -1.84 -23.77
C MET A 1 7.97 -2.84 -22.67
N PRO A 2 8.81 -3.03 -21.67
CA PRO A 2 8.49 -3.89 -20.56
C PRO A 2 7.21 -3.41 -19.87
N LYS A 3 6.37 -4.34 -19.48
CA LYS A 3 5.13 -4.05 -18.77
C LYS A 3 5.44 -3.53 -17.38
N ILE A 4 4.85 -2.40 -17.01
CA ILE A 4 5.01 -1.80 -15.68
C ILE A 4 3.73 -2.09 -14.87
N HIS A 5 3.91 -2.69 -13.70
CA HIS A 5 2.84 -2.97 -12.76
C HIS A 5 2.83 -1.94 -11.65
N SER A 6 1.78 -1.15 -11.57
CA SER A 6 1.65 -0.11 -10.54
C SER A 6 0.99 -0.67 -9.28
N ILE A 7 1.57 -0.36 -8.12
CA ILE A 7 1.00 -0.69 -6.82
C ILE A 7 1.25 0.46 -5.84
N ASN A 8 0.28 0.72 -4.96
CA ASN A 8 0.50 1.67 -3.88
C ASN A 8 1.20 0.99 -2.68
N VAL A 9 1.94 1.80 -1.91
CA VAL A 9 2.73 1.34 -0.76
C VAL A 9 1.89 0.56 0.24
N ARG A 10 0.69 1.02 0.55
CA ARG A 10 -0.21 0.35 1.48
C ARG A 10 -0.60 -1.04 0.98
N ALA A 11 -1.06 -1.15 -0.27
CA ALA A 11 -1.46 -2.43 -0.84
C ALA A 11 -0.29 -3.42 -0.93
N LEU A 12 0.93 -2.92 -1.20
CA LEU A 12 2.13 -3.74 -1.23
C LEU A 12 2.46 -4.33 0.15
N ALA A 13 2.38 -3.51 1.21
CA ALA A 13 2.62 -3.95 2.58
C ALA A 13 1.53 -4.93 3.06
N GLU A 14 0.26 -4.62 2.80
CA GLU A 14 -0.89 -5.47 3.13
C GLU A 14 -0.81 -6.81 2.40
N PHE A 15 -0.53 -6.83 1.09
CA PHE A 15 -0.37 -8.06 0.31
C PHE A 15 0.63 -9.04 0.92
N ALA A 16 1.77 -8.51 1.37
CA ALA A 16 2.86 -9.36 1.86
C ALA A 16 2.74 -9.75 3.34
N LEU A 17 2.14 -8.91 4.17
CA LEU A 17 2.28 -9.00 5.63
C LEU A 17 0.95 -9.02 6.39
N GLN A 18 -0.17 -8.64 5.78
CA GLN A 18 -1.46 -8.66 6.47
C GLN A 18 -1.84 -10.08 6.86
N LYS A 19 -2.25 -10.23 8.11
CA LYS A 19 -2.71 -11.51 8.69
C LYS A 19 -4.14 -11.37 9.17
N GLY A 20 -4.89 -12.46 9.13
CA GLY A 20 -6.26 -12.54 9.64
C GLY A 20 -7.27 -12.92 8.56
N ASP A 21 -8.53 -13.06 8.96
CA ASP A 21 -9.62 -13.43 8.08
C ASP A 21 -10.10 -12.26 7.23
N LEU A 22 -10.55 -12.55 6.01
CA LEU A 22 -11.23 -11.59 5.13
C LEU A 22 -12.65 -11.36 5.63
N VAL A 23 -12.81 -10.69 6.78
CA VAL A 23 -14.12 -10.35 7.31
C VAL A 23 -14.50 -8.95 6.85
N PRO A 24 -15.50 -8.80 5.95
CA PRO A 24 -16.05 -7.49 5.61
C PRO A 24 -16.71 -6.90 6.86
N SER A 25 -16.12 -5.89 7.47
CA SER A 25 -16.79 -5.24 8.60
C SER A 25 -17.74 -4.17 8.09
N ALA A 26 -19.03 -4.27 8.45
CA ALA A 26 -20.03 -3.22 8.22
C ALA A 26 -19.65 -1.84 8.82
N ARG A 27 -18.61 -1.81 9.67
CA ARG A 27 -18.04 -0.60 10.31
C ARG A 27 -16.91 0.04 9.51
N GLN A 28 -16.69 -0.38 8.26
CA GLN A 28 -15.54 0.10 7.48
C GLN A 28 -15.65 1.57 7.10
N LEU A 29 -16.86 2.07 6.80
CA LEU A 29 -17.09 3.48 6.45
C LEU A 29 -16.86 4.43 7.63
N ASP A 30 -17.36 4.08 8.83
CA ASP A 30 -17.14 4.89 10.03
C ASP A 30 -15.64 4.97 10.37
N ARG A 31 -14.93 3.83 10.26
CA ARG A 31 -13.46 3.77 10.48
C ARG A 31 -12.67 4.59 9.44
N MET A 32 -13.14 4.68 8.20
CA MET A 32 -12.48 5.52 7.18
C MET A 32 -12.60 7.02 7.53
N ASN A 33 -13.77 7.45 8.00
CA ASN A 33 -13.99 8.85 8.41
C ASN A 33 -13.16 9.21 9.65
N GLU A 34 -13.16 8.35 10.68
CA GLU A 34 -12.32 8.50 11.87
C GLU A 34 -10.82 8.51 11.50
N GLY A 35 -10.40 7.64 10.57
CA GLY A 35 -9.05 7.59 10.04
C GLY A 35 -8.62 8.94 9.45
N THR A 36 -9.42 9.51 8.57
CA THR A 36 -9.14 10.79 7.93
C THR A 36 -9.09 11.95 8.94
N GLN A 37 -9.98 11.95 9.94
CA GLN A 37 -10.01 12.98 10.97
C GLN A 37 -8.77 12.91 11.86
N GLY A 38 -8.37 11.73 12.32
CA GLY A 38 -7.18 11.54 13.16
C GLY A 38 -5.89 11.94 12.45
N HIS A 39 -5.74 11.59 11.17
CA HIS A 39 -4.60 12.03 10.37
C HIS A 39 -4.51 13.56 10.31
N LYS A 40 -5.60 14.24 9.93
CA LYS A 40 -5.63 15.71 9.85
C LYS A 40 -5.33 16.37 11.19
N GLN A 41 -5.86 15.83 12.29
CA GLN A 41 -5.63 16.37 13.61
C GLN A 41 -4.15 16.25 14.01
N LEU A 42 -3.52 15.10 13.82
CA LEU A 42 -2.11 14.92 14.13
C LEU A 42 -1.22 15.72 13.19
N GLN A 43 -1.55 15.78 11.90
CA GLN A 43 -0.81 16.56 10.90
C GLN A 43 -0.84 18.06 11.21
N SER A 44 -1.96 18.59 11.75
CA SER A 44 -2.05 20.00 12.16
C SER A 44 -1.18 20.37 13.36
N MET A 45 -0.72 19.35 14.14
CA MET A 45 0.18 19.52 15.29
C MET A 45 1.66 19.34 14.92
N LEU A 46 1.97 19.02 13.65
CA LEU A 46 3.34 18.85 13.19
C LEU A 46 4.08 20.21 13.26
N GLY A 47 5.30 20.17 13.79
CA GLY A 47 6.17 21.34 13.85
C GLY A 47 6.72 21.76 12.49
N GLU A 48 7.52 22.81 12.49
CA GLU A 48 8.16 23.34 11.30
C GLU A 48 9.01 22.30 10.53
N GLY A 49 9.01 22.41 9.22
CA GLY A 49 9.76 21.52 8.31
C GLY A 49 9.07 20.20 7.96
N TRP A 50 7.95 19.83 8.59
CA TRP A 50 7.15 18.70 8.16
C TRP A 50 6.25 19.04 6.98
N ARG A 51 6.14 18.10 6.03
CA ARG A 51 5.20 18.14 4.90
C ARG A 51 4.25 16.98 5.03
N ALA A 52 2.95 17.28 5.08
CA ALA A 52 1.89 16.26 5.12
C ALA A 52 1.54 15.78 3.72
N GLU A 53 1.07 14.53 3.61
CA GLU A 53 0.56 13.92 2.38
C GLU A 53 1.55 14.03 1.21
N GLU A 54 2.84 13.80 1.47
CA GLU A 54 3.88 14.00 0.46
C GLU A 54 3.91 12.83 -0.52
N PRO A 55 3.68 13.10 -1.83
CA PRO A 55 3.67 12.05 -2.84
C PRO A 55 5.09 11.57 -3.14
N VAL A 56 5.20 10.26 -3.38
CA VAL A 56 6.44 9.63 -3.82
C VAL A 56 6.14 8.46 -4.74
N ALA A 57 6.96 8.27 -5.75
CA ALA A 57 6.89 7.14 -6.67
C ALA A 57 8.29 6.76 -7.15
N ARG A 58 8.49 5.46 -7.40
CA ARG A 58 9.71 4.96 -8.04
C ARG A 58 9.45 3.62 -8.70
N ASP A 59 10.14 3.38 -9.81
CA ASP A 59 10.14 2.11 -10.52
C ASP A 59 11.29 1.23 -10.01
N PHE A 60 10.99 -0.04 -9.72
CA PHE A 60 11.94 -1.06 -9.29
C PHE A 60 11.83 -2.29 -10.17
N THR A 61 12.97 -2.92 -10.48
CA THR A 61 12.96 -4.26 -11.11
C THR A 61 13.20 -5.31 -10.02
N VAL A 62 12.21 -6.14 -9.79
CA VAL A 62 12.22 -7.22 -8.78
C VAL A 62 11.84 -8.53 -9.47
N GLY A 63 12.70 -9.54 -9.41
CA GLY A 63 12.44 -10.84 -10.05
C GLY A 63 12.14 -10.77 -11.55
N GLY A 64 12.71 -9.79 -12.27
CA GLY A 64 12.44 -9.57 -13.69
C GLY A 64 11.16 -8.77 -14.00
N VAL A 65 10.36 -8.43 -12.99
CA VAL A 65 9.14 -7.64 -13.11
C VAL A 65 9.44 -6.17 -12.77
N THR A 66 8.94 -5.23 -13.58
CA THR A 66 9.03 -3.81 -13.26
C THR A 66 7.80 -3.37 -12.48
N LEU A 67 8.03 -2.98 -11.22
CA LEU A 67 7.01 -2.48 -10.31
C LEU A 67 7.15 -0.96 -10.16
N ARG A 68 6.09 -0.21 -10.44
CA ARG A 68 5.96 1.19 -10.04
C ARG A 68 5.32 1.24 -8.66
N VAL A 69 6.13 1.49 -7.64
CA VAL A 69 5.66 1.64 -6.26
C VAL A 69 5.44 3.11 -5.97
N GLN A 70 4.23 3.48 -5.52
CA GLN A 70 3.83 4.86 -5.34
C GLN A 70 2.89 5.05 -4.17
N GLY A 71 2.77 6.30 -3.68
CA GLY A 71 1.81 6.64 -2.64
C GLY A 71 2.03 8.04 -2.09
N ARG A 72 1.39 8.31 -0.95
CA ARG A 72 1.56 9.54 -0.18
C ARG A 72 1.93 9.16 1.24
N ALA A 73 3.09 9.61 1.71
CA ALA A 73 3.49 9.44 3.08
C ALA A 73 2.74 10.44 3.97
N ASP A 74 2.23 10.01 5.12
CA ASP A 74 1.39 10.84 6.00
C ASP A 74 2.10 12.12 6.45
N ALA A 75 3.40 12.03 6.79
CA ALA A 75 4.24 13.20 7.02
C ALA A 75 5.72 12.89 6.78
N VAL A 76 6.42 13.84 6.18
CA VAL A 76 7.86 13.74 5.83
C VAL A 76 8.57 15.01 6.26
N ARG A 77 9.75 14.87 6.84
CA ARG A 77 10.67 15.96 7.14
C ARG A 77 12.07 15.61 6.66
N ARG A 78 12.73 16.55 6.01
CA ARG A 78 14.12 16.42 5.61
C ARG A 78 14.99 17.18 6.60
N THR A 79 16.03 16.53 7.07
CA THR A 79 17.07 17.10 7.92
C THR A 79 18.40 16.90 7.24
N GLU A 80 19.45 17.52 7.77
CA GLU A 80 20.79 17.32 7.26
C GLU A 80 21.19 15.83 7.38
N GLY A 81 21.45 15.22 6.21
CA GLY A 81 21.90 13.81 6.10
C GLY A 81 20.82 12.71 6.12
N ARG A 82 19.56 13.00 6.46
CA ARG A 82 18.50 11.97 6.49
C ARG A 82 17.10 12.49 6.27
N VAL A 83 16.22 11.59 5.89
CA VAL A 83 14.77 11.82 5.84
C VAL A 83 14.09 11.21 7.07
N GLN A 84 13.05 11.87 7.56
CA GLN A 84 12.17 11.38 8.62
C GLN A 84 10.78 11.16 8.02
N VAL A 85 10.26 9.95 8.20
CA VAL A 85 8.93 9.55 7.70
C VAL A 85 8.07 9.18 8.90
N MET A 86 6.87 9.71 8.93
CA MET A 86 5.87 9.38 9.94
C MET A 86 4.68 8.68 9.25
N GLU A 87 4.34 7.52 9.74
CA GLU A 87 3.15 6.76 9.36
C GLU A 87 2.15 6.82 10.50
N ILE A 88 0.91 7.24 10.23
CA ILE A 88 -0.12 7.50 11.22
C ILE A 88 -1.24 6.46 11.08
N LYS A 89 -1.59 5.82 12.18
CA LYS A 89 -2.70 4.86 12.24
C LYS A 89 -3.70 5.28 13.30
N THR A 90 -4.89 5.68 12.87
CA THR A 90 -6.00 5.97 13.80
C THR A 90 -6.57 4.66 14.35
N THR A 91 -6.86 4.63 15.63
CA THR A 91 -7.36 3.44 16.32
C THR A 91 -8.44 3.77 17.35
N ALA A 92 -9.46 2.91 17.45
CA ALA A 92 -10.43 2.95 18.54
C ALA A 92 -9.89 2.30 19.85
N ARG A 93 -8.87 1.41 19.74
CA ARG A 93 -8.22 0.77 20.90
C ARG A 93 -7.31 1.77 21.59
N HIS A 94 -7.00 1.52 22.86
CA HIS A 94 -6.00 2.34 23.56
C HIS A 94 -4.63 2.17 22.88
N PRO A 95 -3.98 3.25 22.39
CA PRO A 95 -2.77 3.13 21.58
C PRO A 95 -1.63 2.33 22.24
N LYS A 96 -1.45 2.46 23.55
CA LYS A 96 -0.44 1.70 24.32
C LYS A 96 -0.70 0.20 24.40
N SER A 97 -1.93 -0.25 24.08
CA SER A 97 -2.23 -1.70 24.03
C SER A 97 -1.87 -2.34 22.68
N ILE A 98 -1.36 -1.56 21.74
CA ILE A 98 -0.96 -2.05 20.41
C ILE A 98 0.56 -2.19 20.39
N GLY A 99 1.04 -3.42 20.25
CA GLY A 99 2.47 -3.72 20.07
C GLY A 99 2.94 -3.44 18.63
N ILE A 100 4.23 -3.16 18.46
CA ILE A 100 4.82 -2.90 17.14
C ILE A 100 4.69 -4.10 16.17
N GLY A 101 4.54 -5.32 16.70
CA GLY A 101 4.41 -6.55 15.93
C GLY A 101 2.97 -6.98 15.64
N ASP A 102 1.96 -6.29 16.20
CA ASP A 102 0.55 -6.68 16.04
C ASP A 102 0.06 -6.48 14.59
N PHE A 103 0.58 -5.46 13.93
CA PHE A 103 0.26 -5.10 12.55
C PHE A 103 1.54 -4.81 11.78
N PRO A 104 2.28 -5.86 11.36
CA PRO A 104 3.58 -5.69 10.69
C PRO A 104 3.49 -4.87 9.40
N GLU A 105 2.35 -4.90 8.72
CA GLU A 105 2.08 -4.10 7.52
C GLU A 105 2.10 -2.58 7.79
N HIS A 106 1.75 -2.12 9.00
CA HIS A 106 1.80 -0.70 9.34
C HIS A 106 3.24 -0.16 9.41
N LEU A 107 4.15 -0.91 10.07
CA LEU A 107 5.55 -0.52 10.10
C LEU A 107 6.17 -0.60 8.70
N ALA A 108 5.84 -1.65 7.94
CA ALA A 108 6.36 -1.82 6.59
C ALA A 108 5.96 -0.67 5.66
N GLN A 109 4.76 -0.09 5.79
CA GLN A 109 4.38 1.10 5.02
C GLN A 109 5.36 2.25 5.25
N GLY A 110 5.65 2.59 6.52
CA GLY A 110 6.61 3.63 6.85
C GLY A 110 8.03 3.33 6.34
N GLN A 111 8.47 2.06 6.43
CA GLN A 111 9.76 1.62 5.92
C GLN A 111 9.85 1.69 4.40
N ILE A 112 8.79 1.31 3.67
CA ILE A 112 8.74 1.41 2.21
C ILE A 112 8.77 2.87 1.78
N TYR A 113 7.98 3.76 2.38
CA TYR A 113 8.07 5.20 2.11
C TYR A 113 9.47 5.75 2.35
N ALA A 114 10.07 5.42 3.49
CA ALA A 114 11.43 5.83 3.82
C ALA A 114 12.45 5.34 2.77
N TYR A 115 12.31 4.10 2.30
CA TYR A 115 13.15 3.57 1.23
C TYR A 115 13.00 4.33 -0.08
N LEU A 116 11.75 4.64 -0.49
CA LEU A 116 11.51 5.42 -1.71
C LEU A 116 12.17 6.80 -1.65
N PHE A 117 12.06 7.50 -0.51
CA PHE A 117 12.72 8.79 -0.32
C PHE A 117 14.25 8.66 -0.31
N CYS A 118 14.81 7.65 0.36
CA CYS A 118 16.26 7.40 0.32
C CYS A 118 16.74 7.16 -1.11
N GLU A 119 16.02 6.38 -1.88
CA GLU A 119 16.38 6.07 -3.27
C GLU A 119 16.23 7.28 -4.21
N ASN A 120 15.23 8.13 -4.00
CA ASN A 120 14.99 9.30 -4.84
C ASN A 120 15.93 10.47 -4.54
N GLU A 121 16.31 10.64 -3.28
CA GLU A 121 17.03 11.81 -2.79
C GLU A 121 18.46 11.51 -2.34
N GLY A 122 18.87 10.23 -2.37
CA GLY A 122 20.25 9.81 -2.09
C GLY A 122 20.61 9.74 -0.61
N PHE A 123 19.63 9.70 0.32
CA PHE A 123 19.89 9.54 1.74
C PHE A 123 20.44 8.15 2.08
N GLY A 124 21.42 8.08 2.97
CA GLY A 124 22.01 6.83 3.47
C GLY A 124 21.21 6.17 4.58
N GLU A 125 20.35 6.95 5.26
CA GLU A 125 19.52 6.50 6.36
C GLU A 125 18.20 7.28 6.42
N ALA A 126 17.20 6.70 7.09
CA ALA A 126 15.94 7.37 7.40
C ALA A 126 15.45 7.02 8.81
N GLU A 127 14.81 7.98 9.45
CA GLU A 127 14.05 7.75 10.68
C GLU A 127 12.59 7.44 10.32
N VAL A 128 12.08 6.30 10.78
CA VAL A 128 10.67 5.93 10.64
C VAL A 128 9.98 6.04 11.99
N THR A 129 8.88 6.75 12.04
CA THR A 129 8.00 6.86 13.21
C THR A 129 6.62 6.30 12.84
N LEU A 130 6.22 5.18 13.48
CA LEU A 130 4.85 4.69 13.43
C LEU A 130 4.08 5.24 14.62
N VAL A 131 2.95 5.92 14.36
CA VAL A 131 2.12 6.53 15.39
C VAL A 131 0.75 5.86 15.40
N TYR A 132 0.36 5.26 16.52
CA TYR A 132 -1.03 4.91 16.78
C TYR A 132 -1.68 6.08 17.52
N TYR A 133 -2.75 6.62 16.94
CA TYR A 133 -3.43 7.81 17.42
C TYR A 133 -4.92 7.55 17.66
N ARG A 134 -5.47 8.03 18.76
CA ARG A 134 -6.90 8.02 19.05
C ARG A 134 -7.42 9.45 19.08
N LEU A 135 -8.68 9.66 18.67
CA LEU A 135 -9.27 11.00 18.50
C LEU A 135 -9.36 11.82 19.80
N ASP A 136 -9.25 11.17 20.96
CA ASP A 136 -9.17 11.84 22.28
C ASP A 136 -7.77 12.39 22.61
N GLY A 137 -6.82 12.28 21.67
CA GLY A 137 -5.45 12.76 21.85
C GLY A 137 -4.47 11.72 22.41
N ALA A 138 -4.94 10.51 22.78
CA ALA A 138 -4.04 9.46 23.22
C ALA A 138 -3.20 8.94 22.06
N GLU A 139 -1.90 8.75 22.27
CA GLU A 139 -0.99 8.26 21.25
C GLU A 139 0.05 7.26 21.80
N ASN A 140 0.62 6.48 20.87
CA ASN A 140 1.81 5.66 21.10
C ASN A 140 2.70 5.74 19.86
N ARG A 141 3.98 6.00 20.07
CA ARG A 141 4.96 6.22 18.98
C ARG A 141 6.08 5.19 19.05
N TYR A 142 6.31 4.53 17.94
CA TYR A 142 7.46 3.67 17.72
C TYR A 142 8.41 4.37 16.73
N ARG A 143 9.61 4.71 17.19
CA ARG A 143 10.60 5.44 16.39
C ARG A 143 11.89 4.65 16.28
N ARG A 144 12.40 4.53 15.06
CA ARG A 144 13.72 3.92 14.82
C ARG A 144 14.36 4.50 13.56
N THR A 145 15.67 4.67 13.62
CA THR A 145 16.50 4.96 12.42
C THR A 145 16.94 3.66 11.78
N TYR A 146 16.82 3.61 10.47
CA TYR A 146 17.19 2.49 9.62
C TYR A 146 18.19 2.96 8.60
N SER A 147 19.22 2.16 8.34
CA SER A 147 20.08 2.32 7.18
C SER A 147 19.29 2.05 5.89
N ARG A 148 19.76 2.61 4.78
CA ARG A 148 19.17 2.35 3.46
C ARG A 148 19.12 0.86 3.12
N GLU A 149 20.12 0.08 3.55
CA GLU A 149 20.13 -1.37 3.30
C GLU A 149 19.10 -2.13 4.15
N GLU A 150 18.88 -1.75 5.42
CA GLU A 150 17.77 -2.31 6.22
C GLU A 150 16.41 -2.01 5.59
N LEU A 151 16.22 -0.77 5.08
CA LEU A 151 15.00 -0.37 4.38
C LEU A 151 14.82 -1.13 3.06
N ARG A 152 15.91 -1.34 2.32
CA ARG A 152 15.92 -2.17 1.12
C ARG A 152 15.48 -3.61 1.41
N CYS A 153 16.01 -4.20 2.46
CA CYS A 153 15.62 -5.54 2.90
C CYS A 153 14.12 -5.59 3.29
N ALA A 154 13.61 -4.60 4.01
CA ALA A 154 12.19 -4.50 4.36
C ALA A 154 11.31 -4.34 3.11
N PHE A 155 11.72 -3.51 2.16
CA PHE A 155 11.05 -3.34 0.87
C PHE A 155 11.00 -4.66 0.07
N LEU A 156 12.12 -5.34 -0.09
CA LEU A 156 12.19 -6.60 -0.85
C LEU A 156 11.35 -7.70 -0.24
N LYS A 157 11.23 -7.74 1.09
CA LYS A 157 10.32 -8.67 1.79
C LYS A 157 8.86 -8.53 1.34
N CYS A 158 8.45 -7.32 0.98
CA CYS A 158 7.11 -7.05 0.46
C CYS A 158 7.03 -7.15 -1.07
N ALA A 159 8.04 -6.65 -1.75
CA ALA A 159 8.03 -6.55 -3.22
C ALA A 159 8.25 -7.88 -3.93
N GLN A 160 9.05 -8.78 -3.37
CA GLN A 160 9.37 -10.06 -4.01
C GLN A 160 8.15 -10.98 -4.13
N PRO A 161 7.36 -11.26 -3.06
CA PRO A 161 6.15 -12.08 -3.19
C PRO A 161 5.13 -11.47 -4.16
N TYR A 162 5.03 -10.14 -4.18
CA TYR A 162 4.13 -9.46 -5.11
C TYR A 162 4.61 -9.59 -6.56
N ALA A 163 5.91 -9.44 -6.83
CA ALA A 163 6.48 -9.62 -8.15
C ALA A 163 6.30 -11.05 -8.67
N GLU A 164 6.52 -12.06 -7.83
CA GLU A 164 6.27 -13.46 -8.15
C GLU A 164 4.80 -13.72 -8.49
N TRP A 165 3.88 -13.17 -7.71
CA TRP A 165 2.44 -13.28 -7.98
C TRP A 165 2.04 -12.62 -9.31
N VAL A 166 2.56 -11.42 -9.59
CA VAL A 166 2.28 -10.69 -10.83
C VAL A 166 2.84 -11.45 -12.04
N ALA A 167 4.06 -11.99 -11.94
CA ALA A 167 4.67 -12.80 -13.00
C ALA A 167 3.80 -14.03 -13.33
N ALA A 168 3.39 -14.77 -12.31
CA ALA A 168 2.50 -15.92 -12.46
C ALA A 168 1.14 -15.53 -13.08
N LEU A 169 0.58 -14.39 -12.68
CA LEU A 169 -0.68 -13.88 -13.23
C LEU A 169 -0.54 -13.49 -14.70
N ASP A 170 0.56 -12.89 -15.09
CA ASP A 170 0.81 -12.52 -16.49
C ASP A 170 1.00 -13.78 -17.35
N GLU A 171 1.78 -14.74 -16.89
CA GLU A 171 1.94 -16.03 -17.56
C GLU A 171 0.59 -16.74 -17.74
N TRP A 172 -0.21 -16.80 -16.68
CA TRP A 172 -1.56 -17.39 -16.73
C TRP A 172 -2.45 -16.68 -17.75
N LYS A 173 -2.42 -15.32 -17.80
CA LYS A 173 -3.18 -14.55 -18.79
C LYS A 173 -2.75 -14.84 -20.21
N GLU A 174 -1.46 -14.96 -20.46
CA GLU A 174 -0.95 -15.31 -21.80
C GLU A 174 -1.38 -16.71 -22.22
N GLN A 175 -1.30 -17.69 -21.32
CA GLN A 175 -1.70 -19.07 -21.59
C GLN A 175 -3.21 -19.22 -21.78
N SER A 176 -4.02 -18.49 -21.01
CA SER A 176 -5.48 -18.57 -21.05
C SER A 176 -6.12 -17.76 -22.19
N ALA A 177 -5.44 -16.74 -22.71
CA ALA A 177 -5.98 -15.83 -23.72
C ALA A 177 -6.47 -16.54 -25.01
N PRO A 178 -5.78 -17.56 -25.59
CA PRO A 178 -6.28 -18.28 -26.75
C PRO A 178 -7.57 -19.03 -26.46
N THR A 179 -7.62 -19.79 -25.35
CA THR A 179 -8.80 -20.60 -24.97
C THR A 179 -10.01 -19.75 -24.62
N LEU A 180 -9.80 -18.57 -24.02
CA LEU A 180 -10.88 -17.62 -23.73
C LEU A 180 -11.53 -17.06 -24.99
N LYS A 181 -10.78 -16.89 -26.09
CA LYS A 181 -11.31 -16.44 -27.38
C LYS A 181 -12.22 -17.48 -28.04
N GLU A 182 -11.96 -18.75 -27.79
CA GLU A 182 -12.73 -19.88 -28.33
C GLU A 182 -13.91 -20.26 -27.45
N LEU A 183 -14.00 -19.71 -26.24
CA LEU A 183 -15.04 -20.03 -25.27
C LEU A 183 -16.41 -19.61 -25.82
N LYS A 184 -17.26 -20.59 -26.06
CA LYS A 184 -18.65 -20.38 -26.44
C LYS A 184 -19.54 -20.30 -25.22
N PHE A 185 -20.62 -19.56 -25.32
CA PHE A 185 -21.62 -19.56 -24.28
C PHE A 185 -22.18 -20.98 -24.07
N PRO A 186 -22.15 -21.53 -22.84
CA PRO A 186 -22.40 -22.97 -22.61
C PRO A 186 -23.88 -23.41 -22.77
N PHE A 187 -24.78 -22.46 -22.96
CA PHE A 187 -26.20 -22.74 -23.14
C PHE A 187 -26.68 -22.34 -24.53
N PRO A 188 -27.70 -22.99 -25.09
CA PRO A 188 -28.18 -22.71 -26.46
C PRO A 188 -28.80 -21.31 -26.58
N VAL A 189 -29.35 -20.74 -25.52
CA VAL A 189 -29.97 -19.41 -25.50
C VAL A 189 -29.59 -18.64 -24.24
N TYR A 190 -29.46 -17.32 -24.37
CA TYR A 190 -29.34 -16.42 -23.22
C TYR A 190 -30.71 -16.24 -22.56
N ARG A 191 -30.72 -16.14 -21.22
CA ARG A 191 -31.90 -15.67 -20.49
C ARG A 191 -32.10 -14.19 -20.73
N ASP A 192 -33.32 -13.70 -20.58
CA ASP A 192 -33.67 -12.29 -20.71
C ASP A 192 -32.76 -11.42 -19.80
N GLY A 193 -32.21 -10.35 -20.35
CA GLY A 193 -31.29 -9.46 -19.67
C GLY A 193 -29.84 -9.96 -19.48
N GLN A 194 -29.57 -11.25 -19.67
CA GLN A 194 -28.24 -11.83 -19.42
C GLN A 194 -27.17 -11.29 -20.38
N LYS A 195 -27.53 -11.13 -21.66
CA LYS A 195 -26.63 -10.59 -22.68
C LYS A 195 -26.32 -9.12 -22.47
N GLU A 196 -27.33 -8.33 -22.07
CA GLU A 196 -27.20 -6.92 -21.72
C GLU A 196 -26.32 -6.74 -20.49
N MET A 197 -26.53 -7.54 -19.45
CA MET A 197 -25.69 -7.54 -18.25
C MET A 197 -24.23 -7.90 -18.57
N ALA A 198 -24.00 -8.94 -19.35
CA ALA A 198 -22.63 -9.33 -19.74
C ALA A 198 -21.93 -8.21 -20.53
N ARG A 199 -22.64 -7.53 -21.44
CA ARG A 199 -22.12 -6.38 -22.17
C ARG A 199 -21.82 -5.19 -21.27
N ALA A 200 -22.70 -4.90 -20.30
CA ALA A 200 -22.50 -3.81 -19.34
C ALA A 200 -21.27 -4.06 -18.46
N VAL A 201 -21.12 -5.28 -17.95
CA VAL A 201 -19.94 -5.68 -17.15
C VAL A 201 -18.67 -5.56 -17.99
N TYR A 202 -18.68 -6.07 -19.23
CA TYR A 202 -17.51 -5.98 -20.13
C TYR A 202 -17.10 -4.52 -20.40
N ARG A 203 -18.06 -3.63 -20.65
CA ARG A 203 -17.81 -2.21 -20.86
C ARG A 203 -17.23 -1.56 -19.59
N ALA A 204 -17.82 -1.80 -18.43
CA ALA A 204 -17.33 -1.28 -17.16
C ALA A 204 -15.89 -1.73 -16.88
N MET A 205 -15.54 -2.98 -17.19
CA MET A 205 -14.16 -3.49 -17.00
C MET A 205 -13.16 -2.94 -18.04
N ARG A 206 -13.62 -2.59 -19.24
CA ARG A 206 -12.77 -2.06 -20.31
C ARG A 206 -12.51 -0.55 -20.15
N ASP A 207 -13.56 0.19 -19.79
CA ASP A 207 -13.58 1.66 -19.79
C ASP A 207 -13.27 2.25 -18.39
N GLY A 208 -13.22 1.38 -17.35
CA GLY A 208 -12.76 1.49 -15.95
C GLY A 208 -12.69 2.22 -15.08
#